data_2caaaf42d2b6ad74f395cc9fdab549bd
#
_entry.id   2caaaf42d2b6ad74f395cc9fdab549bd
#
_cell.length_a   1.000
_cell.length_b   1.000
_cell.length_c   1.000
_cell.angle_alpha   90.00
_cell.angle_beta   90.00
_cell.angle_gamma   90.00
#
_symmetry.space_group_name_H-M   'P 1'
#
loop_
_entity.id
_entity.type
_entity.pdbx_description
1 polymer ?
#
loop_
_entity_poly.entity_id
_entity_poly.type
_entity_poly.pdbx_seq_one_letter_code
_entity_poly.pdbx_strand_id
1 'polypeptide(L)' 'MPTKKKRVGFIPREDVMIIIEKLSIENNLSNSKIISILVEEALSTRGIFNKKNGKVTQAYQLNFLNGN' A
#
# COMPACT_ATOMS: atom_id res chain seq x y z
N MET A 1 -20.99 9.30 -10.67
CA MET A 1 -21.20 8.38 -9.59
C MET A 1 -19.98 8.24 -8.70
N PRO A 2 -20.16 8.43 -7.42
CA PRO A 2 -19.02 8.37 -6.54
C PRO A 2 -18.48 6.95 -6.43
N THR A 3 -17.21 6.85 -6.44
CA THR A 3 -16.53 5.58 -6.28
C THR A 3 -16.31 5.33 -4.80
N LYS A 4 -16.83 4.23 -4.32
CA LYS A 4 -16.62 3.86 -2.95
C LYS A 4 -15.33 3.12 -2.82
N LYS A 5 -14.50 3.56 -1.90
CA LYS A 5 -13.27 2.84 -1.62
C LYS A 5 -13.60 1.56 -0.88
N LYS A 6 -13.05 0.48 -1.35
CA LYS A 6 -13.22 -0.80 -0.68
C LYS A 6 -12.24 -0.89 0.48
N ARG A 7 -12.72 -1.42 1.57
CA ARG A 7 -11.86 -1.66 2.72
C ARG A 7 -11.29 -3.05 2.64
N VAL A 8 -10.02 -3.14 2.94
CA VAL A 8 -9.34 -4.42 3.00
C VAL A 8 -8.97 -4.69 4.44
N GLY A 9 -9.49 -5.77 4.98
CA GLY A 9 -9.13 -6.16 6.33
C GLY A 9 -7.72 -6.71 6.35
N PHE A 10 -6.95 -6.31 7.34
CA PHE A 10 -5.59 -6.79 7.47
C PHE A 10 -5.29 -7.04 8.94
N ILE A 11 -4.98 -8.28 9.24
CA ILE A 11 -4.60 -8.67 10.60
C ILE A 11 -3.17 -9.16 10.53
N PRO A 12 -2.21 -8.32 10.91
CA PRO A 12 -0.82 -8.72 10.82
C PRO A 12 -0.47 -9.74 11.90
N ARG A 13 0.58 -10.48 11.63
CA ARG A 13 1.14 -11.36 12.63
C ARG A 13 1.64 -10.52 13.80
N GLU A 14 1.78 -11.18 14.94
CA GLU A 14 2.18 -10.49 16.15
C GLU A 14 3.51 -9.77 15.99
N ASP A 15 4.50 -10.46 15.42
CA ASP A 15 5.82 -9.86 15.23
C ASP A 15 5.78 -8.71 14.23
N VAL A 16 4.95 -8.83 13.19
CA VAL A 16 4.79 -7.75 12.22
C VAL A 16 4.11 -6.56 12.86
N MET A 17 3.13 -6.82 13.73
CA MET A 17 2.44 -5.74 14.42
C MET A 17 3.37 -4.95 15.32
N ILE A 18 4.28 -5.65 15.99
CA ILE A 18 5.26 -4.99 16.85
C ILE A 18 6.13 -4.04 16.01
N ILE A 19 6.54 -4.47 14.83
CA ILE A 19 7.34 -3.63 13.95
C ILE A 19 6.55 -2.42 13.49
N ILE A 20 5.30 -2.62 13.12
CA ILE A 20 4.45 -1.52 12.68
C ILE A 20 4.28 -0.49 13.78
N GLU A 21 4.04 -0.94 15.00
CA GLU A 21 3.87 -0.04 16.13
C GLU A 21 5.14 0.73 16.41
N LYS A 22 6.28 0.06 16.31
CA LYS A 22 7.55 0.73 16.53
C LYS A 22 7.79 1.81 15.49
N LEU A 23 7.55 1.50 14.22
CA LEU A 23 7.69 2.47 13.15
C LEU A 23 6.73 3.64 13.32
N SER A 24 5.53 3.35 13.77
CA SER A 24 4.52 4.37 14.03
C SER A 24 5.02 5.37 15.06
N ILE A 25 5.57 4.87 16.14
CA ILE A 25 6.09 5.73 17.20
C ILE A 25 7.31 6.51 16.73
N GLU A 26 8.24 5.84 16.06
CA GLU A 26 9.48 6.47 15.62
C GLU A 26 9.23 7.59 14.61
N ASN A 27 8.21 7.41 13.78
CA ASN A 27 7.91 8.38 12.72
C ASN A 27 6.75 9.30 13.05
N ASN A 28 6.16 9.10 14.21
CA ASN A 28 5.02 9.92 14.65
C ASN A 28 3.88 9.88 13.64
N LEU A 29 3.59 8.67 13.16
CA LEU A 29 2.51 8.42 12.22
C LEU A 29 1.57 7.37 12.78
N SER A 30 0.36 7.31 12.26
CA SER A 30 -0.57 6.26 12.69
C SER A 30 -0.16 4.92 12.11
N ASN A 31 -0.64 3.85 12.74
CA ASN A 31 -0.38 2.50 12.23
C ASN A 31 -0.90 2.34 10.81
N SER A 32 -2.08 2.89 10.53
CA SER A 32 -2.64 2.82 9.18
C SER A 32 -1.74 3.51 8.16
N LYS A 33 -1.17 4.64 8.55
CA LYS A 33 -0.28 5.36 7.64
C LYS A 33 1.00 4.56 7.39
N ILE A 34 1.55 3.94 8.41
CA ILE A 34 2.73 3.10 8.26
C ILE A 34 2.43 1.94 7.32
N ILE A 35 1.29 1.27 7.50
CA ILE A 35 0.91 0.16 6.63
C ILE A 35 0.79 0.63 5.19
N SER A 36 0.17 1.77 4.98
CA SER A 36 0.00 2.33 3.65
C SER A 36 1.35 2.58 2.98
N ILE A 37 2.28 3.17 3.71
CA ILE A 37 3.63 3.45 3.20
C ILE A 37 4.33 2.16 2.81
N LEU A 38 4.27 1.16 3.68
CA LEU A 38 4.94 -0.11 3.43
C LEU A 38 4.37 -0.82 2.23
N VAL A 39 3.04 -0.79 2.08
CA VAL A 39 2.39 -1.41 0.93
C VAL A 39 2.82 -0.71 -0.36
N GLU A 40 2.84 0.61 -0.36
CA GLU A 40 3.23 1.36 -1.54
C GLU A 40 4.68 1.12 -1.90
N GLU A 41 5.54 0.99 -0.90
CA GLU A 41 6.94 0.67 -1.15
C GLU A 41 7.09 -0.71 -1.77
N ALA A 42 6.34 -1.66 -1.27
CA ALA A 42 6.39 -3.03 -1.80
C ALA A 42 5.92 -3.05 -3.25
N LEU A 43 4.85 -2.35 -3.55
CA LEU A 43 4.31 -2.28 -4.90
C LEU A 43 5.28 -1.57 -5.84
N SER A 44 5.94 -0.53 -5.34
CA SER A 44 6.93 0.19 -6.13
C SER A 44 8.12 -0.71 -6.45
N THR A 45 8.55 -1.49 -5.49
CA THR A 45 9.65 -2.44 -5.69
C THR A 45 9.31 -3.48 -6.74
N ARG A 46 8.05 -3.87 -6.81
CA ARG A 46 7.59 -4.83 -7.81
C ARG A 46 7.33 -4.21 -9.17
N GLY A 47 7.48 -2.90 -9.28
CA GLY A 47 7.26 -2.21 -10.55
C GLY A 47 5.80 -2.04 -10.91
N ILE A 48 4.91 -2.19 -9.95
CA ILE A 48 3.47 -2.06 -10.18
C ILE A 48 2.98 -0.65 -9.93
N PHE A 49 3.65 0.06 -9.03
CA PHE A 49 3.18 1.34 -8.56
C PHE A 49 4.33 2.34 -8.55
N ASN A 50 4.05 3.56 -8.97
CA ASN A 50 5.04 4.63 -8.97
C ASN A 50 4.77 5.55 -7.79
N LYS A 51 5.65 5.50 -6.79
CA LYS A 51 5.47 6.32 -5.59
C LYS A 51 5.57 7.81 -5.88
N LYS A 52 6.33 8.18 -6.89
CA LYS A 52 6.54 9.60 -7.18
C LYS A 52 5.27 10.29 -7.64
N ASN A 53 4.49 9.63 -8.47
CA ASN A 53 3.26 10.24 -8.95
C ASN A 53 2.00 9.58 -8.38
N GLY A 54 2.17 8.54 -7.55
CA GLY A 54 1.04 7.90 -6.89
C GLY A 54 0.13 7.15 -7.83
N LYS A 55 0.67 6.65 -8.94
CA LYS A 55 -0.14 5.96 -9.93
C LYS A 55 0.38 4.58 -10.23
N VAL A 56 -0.52 3.72 -10.64
CA VAL A 56 -0.18 2.39 -11.12
C VAL A 56 0.64 2.54 -12.40
N THR A 57 1.67 1.71 -12.54
CA THR A 57 2.50 1.79 -13.75
C THR A 57 1.66 1.45 -14.97
N GLN A 58 2.03 2.06 -16.08
CA GLN A 58 1.26 1.89 -17.29
C GLN A 58 1.23 0.44 -17.78
N ALA A 59 2.35 -0.24 -17.68
CA ALA A 59 2.41 -1.62 -18.12
C ALA A 59 1.45 -2.51 -17.32
N TYR A 60 1.41 -2.33 -16.02
CA TYR A 60 0.52 -3.11 -15.19
C TYR A 60 -0.93 -2.74 -15.45
N GLN A 61 -1.17 -1.46 -15.65
CA GLN A 61 -2.50 -0.96 -15.93
C GLN A 61 -3.07 -1.57 -17.21
N LEU A 62 -2.25 -1.66 -18.25
CA LEU A 62 -2.68 -2.26 -19.49
C LEU A 62 -3.06 -3.72 -19.32
N ASN A 63 -2.23 -4.47 -18.60
CA ASN A 63 -2.51 -5.87 -18.35
C ASN A 63 -3.76 -6.05 -17.52
N PHE A 64 -3.90 -5.23 -16.51
CA PHE A 64 -5.01 -5.36 -15.58
C PHE A 64 -6.34 -4.94 -16.20
N LEU A 65 -6.34 -3.83 -16.93
CA LEU A 65 -7.56 -3.26 -17.47
C LEU A 65 -7.96 -3.88 -18.80
N ASN A 66 -7.00 -4.33 -19.58
CA ASN A 66 -7.27 -4.91 -20.90
C ASN A 66 -7.23 -6.43 -20.90
N GLY A 67 -6.76 -7.01 -19.84
CA GLY A 67 -6.63 -8.45 -19.75
C GLY A 67 -7.89 -9.15 -19.34
N ASN A 68 -8.92 -8.40 -19.19
CA ASN A 68 -10.11 -9.01 -18.72
C ASN A 68 -11.02 -9.40 -19.70
#